data_6ba8676827d77d119810ceab42f422a5
#
_entry.id   6ba8676827d77d119810ceab42f422a5
#
_cell.length_a   1.000
_cell.length_b   1.000
_cell.length_c   1.000
_cell.angle_alpha   90.00
_cell.angle_beta   90.00
_cell.angle_gamma   90.00
#
_symmetry.space_group_name_H-M   'P 1'
#
loop_
_entity.id
_entity.type
_entity.pdbx_description
1 polymer ?
#
loop_
_entity_poly.entity_id
_entity_poly.type
_entity_poly.pdbx_seq_one_letter_code
_entity_poly.pdbx_strand_id
1 'polypeptide(L)'
;MSDFLKTMAASSAARAAAAPSFVAADFDKPVVPLELSAFDVIAELKRRSPAEGKLAKGDSHPNEGVSHLISRAQAYVDGGAAAISVLTEPSRFDGELGHLEEVVAAVPGTPVMRKDFLVDPVQVLEARAAGASGVLLITTMLDDARLATMLDCAFEHGMFVLLESFDADDLKRSAQFLGRDGQLLIGVNTRNLRTLEVDAGRLQRLSASLPDATCVAESGLHTAEDAARVAEWGYTMALVGSALMRSEDPAALVRAMREAGAAACS
;
A
#
# COMPACT_ATOMS: atom_id res chain seq x y z
N MET A 1 -10.55 -11.77 13.39
CA MET A 1 -10.52 -11.59 11.92
C MET A 1 -11.94 -11.59 11.35
N SER A 2 -12.31 -10.61 10.49
CA SER A 2 -13.64 -10.53 9.86
C SER A 2 -13.84 -11.62 8.79
N ASP A 3 -15.10 -11.91 8.42
CA ASP A 3 -15.38 -12.91 7.38
C ASP A 3 -14.86 -12.48 6.00
N PHE A 4 -14.81 -11.16 5.73
CA PHE A 4 -14.15 -10.63 4.54
C PHE A 4 -12.66 -11.00 4.52
N LEU A 5 -11.92 -10.73 5.60
CA LEU A 5 -10.50 -11.07 5.68
C LEU A 5 -10.24 -12.58 5.62
N LYS A 6 -11.12 -13.40 6.23
CA LYS A 6 -11.01 -14.88 6.11
C LYS A 6 -11.15 -15.33 4.65
N THR A 7 -12.13 -14.75 3.92
CA THR A 7 -12.33 -15.04 2.49
C THR A 7 -11.11 -14.61 1.66
N MET A 8 -10.57 -13.42 1.92
CA MET A 8 -9.37 -12.93 1.23
C MET A 8 -8.15 -13.79 1.55
N ALA A 9 -7.96 -14.18 2.82
CA ALA A 9 -6.87 -15.07 3.23
C ALA A 9 -6.95 -16.44 2.55
N ALA A 10 -8.14 -17.04 2.48
CA ALA A 10 -8.33 -18.32 1.80
C ALA A 10 -8.06 -18.24 0.29
N SER A 11 -8.57 -17.19 -0.37
CA SER A 11 -8.29 -16.92 -1.79
C SER A 11 -6.79 -16.71 -2.03
N SER A 12 -6.14 -15.95 -1.16
CA SER A 12 -4.71 -15.67 -1.23
C SER A 12 -3.86 -16.94 -1.01
N ALA A 13 -4.23 -17.77 -0.03
CA ALA A 13 -3.56 -19.05 0.22
C ALA A 13 -3.66 -19.99 -0.98
N ALA A 14 -4.82 -20.03 -1.65
CA ALA A 14 -4.99 -20.83 -2.87
C ALA A 14 -4.08 -20.32 -4.02
N ARG A 15 -3.92 -19.01 -4.17
CA ARG A 15 -2.99 -18.40 -5.13
C ARG A 15 -1.53 -18.72 -4.77
N ALA A 16 -1.16 -18.62 -3.50
CA ALA A 16 0.17 -18.97 -3.01
C ALA A 16 0.54 -20.43 -3.27
N ALA A 17 -0.41 -21.35 -3.07
CA ALA A 17 -0.22 -22.78 -3.35
C ALA A 17 -0.02 -23.10 -4.85
N ALA A 18 -0.48 -22.21 -5.74
CA ALA A 18 -0.30 -22.32 -7.18
C ALA A 18 0.90 -21.53 -7.72
N ALA A 19 1.59 -20.78 -6.86
CA ALA A 19 2.73 -19.96 -7.24
C ALA A 19 3.92 -20.81 -7.72
N PRO A 20 4.73 -20.34 -8.69
CA PRO A 20 5.94 -21.03 -9.10
C PRO A 20 7.01 -20.99 -8.00
N SER A 21 8.02 -21.82 -8.15
CA SER A 21 9.25 -21.69 -7.36
C SER A 21 10.14 -20.59 -7.96
N PHE A 22 10.79 -19.81 -7.11
CA PHE A 22 11.68 -18.73 -7.52
C PHE A 22 13.15 -19.10 -7.26
N VAL A 23 14.03 -18.64 -8.15
CA VAL A 23 15.48 -18.74 -8.03
C VAL A 23 16.10 -17.33 -8.11
N ALA A 24 17.36 -17.18 -7.72
CA ALA A 24 18.03 -15.88 -7.69
C ALA A 24 17.99 -15.10 -9.03
N ALA A 25 17.96 -15.83 -10.16
CA ALA A 25 17.88 -15.23 -11.49
C ALA A 25 16.52 -14.54 -11.79
N ASP A 26 15.48 -14.87 -11.03
CA ASP A 26 14.15 -14.24 -11.20
C ASP A 26 14.09 -12.84 -10.58
N PHE A 27 15.11 -12.45 -9.81
CA PHE A 27 15.20 -11.18 -9.08
C PHE A 27 16.14 -10.18 -9.74
N ASP A 28 16.13 -10.11 -11.08
CA ASP A 28 16.99 -9.26 -11.89
C ASP A 28 16.60 -7.78 -11.89
N LYS A 29 15.31 -7.47 -11.63
CA LYS A 29 14.82 -6.10 -11.58
C LYS A 29 15.36 -5.39 -10.31
N PRO A 30 15.78 -4.11 -10.39
CA PRO A 30 16.28 -3.38 -9.23
C PRO A 30 15.17 -3.13 -8.20
N VAL A 31 15.53 -3.17 -6.92
CA VAL A 31 14.71 -2.59 -5.85
C VAL A 31 15.02 -1.11 -5.76
N VAL A 32 14.02 -0.27 -5.89
CA VAL A 32 14.16 1.18 -5.72
C VAL A 32 13.96 1.52 -4.24
N PRO A 33 14.94 2.14 -3.56
CA PRO A 33 14.80 2.51 -2.16
C PRO A 33 13.64 3.48 -1.94
N LEU A 34 12.91 3.32 -0.83
CA LEU A 34 11.91 4.29 -0.41
C LEU A 34 12.60 5.37 0.44
N GLU A 35 12.80 6.54 -0.16
CA GLU A 35 13.31 7.71 0.52
C GLU A 35 12.16 8.49 1.16
N LEU A 36 12.37 8.97 2.39
CA LEU A 36 11.34 9.65 3.18
C LEU A 36 11.71 11.11 3.41
N SER A 37 10.68 11.97 3.39
CA SER A 37 10.76 13.39 3.74
C SER A 37 9.93 13.68 5.01
N ALA A 38 9.66 14.94 5.32
CA ALA A 38 8.88 15.31 6.50
C ALA A 38 7.44 14.74 6.45
N PHE A 39 6.81 14.75 5.27
CA PHE A 39 5.53 14.10 5.01
C PHE A 39 5.45 13.62 3.57
N ASP A 40 5.04 12.37 3.39
CA ASP A 40 4.99 11.76 2.07
C ASP A 40 3.65 11.11 1.73
N VAL A 41 3.45 10.88 0.42
CA VAL A 41 2.25 10.22 -0.11
C VAL A 41 2.65 8.93 -0.83
N ILE A 42 2.03 7.82 -0.42
CA ILE A 42 1.93 6.58 -1.19
C ILE A 42 0.68 6.70 -2.06
N ALA A 43 0.85 6.80 -3.37
CA ALA A 43 -0.25 6.98 -4.31
C ALA A 43 -0.75 5.63 -4.83
N GLU A 44 -2.02 5.28 -4.54
CA GLU A 44 -2.56 3.97 -4.85
C GLU A 44 -3.28 3.93 -6.20
N LEU A 45 -2.92 2.94 -7.00
CA LEU A 45 -3.59 2.54 -8.23
C LEU A 45 -4.52 1.36 -7.97
N LYS A 46 -5.79 1.52 -8.34
CA LYS A 46 -6.80 0.46 -8.26
C LYS A 46 -7.88 0.64 -9.34
N ARG A 47 -8.30 -0.44 -9.95
CA ARG A 47 -9.34 -0.42 -10.99
C ARG A 47 -10.74 -0.40 -10.39
N ARG A 48 -10.92 -1.06 -9.25
CA ARG A 48 -12.19 -1.18 -8.54
C ARG A 48 -12.02 -1.02 -7.03
N SER A 49 -13.04 -0.47 -6.40
CA SER A 49 -13.19 -0.44 -4.94
C SER A 49 -14.45 -1.18 -4.53
N PRO A 50 -14.43 -2.12 -3.55
CA PRO A 50 -15.64 -2.77 -3.06
C PRO A 50 -16.71 -1.80 -2.54
N ALA A 51 -16.29 -0.62 -2.04
CA ALA A 51 -17.20 0.40 -1.52
C ALA A 51 -17.72 1.37 -2.61
N GLU A 52 -16.96 1.57 -3.70
CA GLU A 52 -17.18 2.68 -4.65
C GLU A 52 -17.39 2.19 -6.10
N GLY A 53 -17.26 0.89 -6.34
CA GLY A 53 -17.38 0.30 -7.67
C GLY A 53 -16.15 0.54 -8.56
N LYS A 54 -16.35 0.57 -9.87
CA LYS A 54 -15.28 0.84 -10.85
C LYS A 54 -14.77 2.27 -10.76
N LEU A 55 -13.46 2.44 -10.70
CA LEU A 55 -12.77 3.73 -10.60
C LEU A 55 -11.96 4.07 -11.86
N ALA A 56 -11.45 3.07 -12.57
CA ALA A 56 -10.78 3.29 -13.85
C ALA A 56 -11.81 3.64 -14.94
N LYS A 57 -11.55 4.74 -15.66
CA LYS A 57 -12.29 5.09 -16.88
C LYS A 57 -11.66 4.34 -18.07
N GLY A 58 -12.45 3.84 -19.02
CA GLY A 58 -11.92 3.26 -20.25
C GLY A 58 -11.94 1.72 -20.34
N ASP A 59 -12.74 1.03 -19.52
CA ASP A 59 -12.84 -0.45 -19.52
C ASP A 59 -13.55 -1.07 -20.76
N SER A 60 -13.60 -0.37 -21.89
CA SER A 60 -14.18 -0.91 -23.13
C SER A 60 -13.27 -1.93 -23.80
N HIS A 61 -11.94 -1.81 -23.60
CA HIS A 61 -10.93 -2.76 -24.08
C HIS A 61 -9.90 -3.08 -22.99
N PRO A 62 -9.35 -4.31 -22.93
CA PRO A 62 -8.36 -4.71 -21.90
C PRO A 62 -7.14 -3.77 -21.81
N ASN A 63 -6.66 -3.27 -22.93
CA ASN A 63 -5.48 -2.39 -22.98
C ASN A 63 -5.75 -0.95 -22.54
N GLU A 64 -6.99 -0.46 -22.58
CA GLU A 64 -7.33 0.90 -22.13
C GLU A 64 -7.18 1.04 -20.62
N GLY A 65 -7.55 0.00 -19.86
CA GLY A 65 -7.42 -0.02 -18.41
C GLY A 65 -5.95 0.07 -17.95
N VAL A 66 -5.04 -0.64 -18.59
CA VAL A 66 -3.58 -0.62 -18.28
C VAL A 66 -2.97 0.72 -18.66
N SER A 67 -3.26 1.25 -19.85
CA SER A 67 -2.79 2.58 -20.29
C SER A 67 -3.23 3.68 -19.33
N HIS A 68 -4.44 3.60 -18.77
CA HIS A 68 -4.93 4.52 -17.77
C HIS A 68 -4.15 4.40 -16.44
N LEU A 69 -3.81 3.18 -15.98
CA LEU A 69 -3.00 2.99 -14.78
C LEU A 69 -1.58 3.56 -14.96
N ILE A 70 -0.96 3.33 -16.12
CA ILE A 70 0.37 3.88 -16.45
C ILE A 70 0.34 5.41 -16.45
N SER A 71 -0.63 6.02 -17.13
CA SER A 71 -0.77 7.48 -17.16
C SER A 71 -0.97 8.07 -15.75
N ARG A 72 -1.75 7.39 -14.90
CA ARG A 72 -1.93 7.79 -13.49
C ARG A 72 -0.63 7.65 -12.70
N ALA A 73 0.10 6.54 -12.86
CA ALA A 73 1.38 6.33 -12.19
C ALA A 73 2.38 7.45 -12.51
N GLN A 74 2.51 7.81 -13.77
CA GLN A 74 3.37 8.91 -14.21
C GLN A 74 2.97 10.25 -13.59
N ALA A 75 1.66 10.56 -13.58
CA ALA A 75 1.16 11.77 -12.95
C ALA A 75 1.40 11.78 -11.42
N TYR A 76 1.34 10.63 -10.75
CA TYR A 76 1.68 10.52 -9.33
C TYR A 76 3.16 10.81 -9.07
N VAL A 77 4.05 10.30 -9.92
CA VAL A 77 5.48 10.59 -9.89
C VAL A 77 5.73 12.08 -10.12
N ASP A 78 5.09 12.70 -11.12
CA ASP A 78 5.19 14.14 -11.40
C ASP A 78 4.70 15.00 -10.23
N GLY A 79 3.77 14.48 -9.44
CA GLY A 79 3.30 15.07 -8.18
C GLY A 79 4.27 14.87 -7.01
N GLY A 80 5.27 14.02 -7.16
CA GLY A 80 6.26 13.70 -6.14
C GLY A 80 5.80 12.62 -5.16
N ALA A 81 4.94 11.67 -5.56
CA ALA A 81 4.63 10.51 -4.71
C ALA A 81 5.89 9.75 -4.32
N ALA A 82 6.05 9.44 -3.04
CA ALA A 82 7.22 8.70 -2.53
C ALA A 82 7.23 7.24 -2.98
N ALA A 83 6.04 6.66 -3.16
CA ALA A 83 5.85 5.32 -3.70
C ALA A 83 4.51 5.20 -4.43
N ILE A 84 4.44 4.24 -5.35
CA ILE A 84 3.19 3.83 -5.99
C ILE A 84 2.72 2.50 -5.39
N SER A 85 1.48 2.45 -4.91
CA SER A 85 0.84 1.22 -4.45
C SER A 85 -0.06 0.66 -5.55
N VAL A 86 0.11 -0.62 -5.91
CA VAL A 86 -0.69 -1.28 -6.96
C VAL A 86 -1.52 -2.41 -6.35
N LEU A 87 -2.86 -2.30 -6.45
CA LEU A 87 -3.77 -3.36 -6.07
C LEU A 87 -3.66 -4.53 -7.06
N THR A 88 -3.28 -5.73 -6.55
CA THR A 88 -3.15 -6.95 -7.37
C THR A 88 -4.18 -8.03 -7.01
N GLU A 89 -5.09 -7.77 -6.08
CA GLU A 89 -6.14 -8.73 -5.70
C GLU A 89 -7.23 -8.81 -6.80
N PRO A 90 -7.48 -10.00 -7.39
CA PRO A 90 -8.30 -10.10 -8.59
C PRO A 90 -9.81 -10.05 -8.31
N SER A 91 -10.28 -10.65 -7.21
CA SER A 91 -11.72 -10.94 -7.04
C SER A 91 -12.55 -9.72 -6.63
N ARG A 92 -11.96 -8.76 -5.93
CA ARG A 92 -12.63 -7.59 -5.35
C ARG A 92 -12.14 -6.26 -5.92
N PHE A 93 -10.93 -6.24 -6.45
CA PHE A 93 -10.27 -5.01 -6.90
C PHE A 93 -9.95 -5.02 -8.40
N ASP A 94 -10.28 -6.09 -9.11
CA ASP A 94 -9.98 -6.32 -10.53
C ASP A 94 -8.46 -6.13 -10.80
N GLY A 95 -7.62 -6.54 -9.82
CA GLY A 95 -6.17 -6.42 -9.85
C GLY A 95 -5.50 -7.66 -10.43
N GLU A 96 -4.28 -7.48 -10.93
CA GLU A 96 -3.42 -8.55 -11.44
C GLU A 96 -1.96 -8.22 -11.17
N LEU A 97 -1.11 -9.25 -11.02
CA LEU A 97 0.33 -9.05 -10.84
C LEU A 97 0.95 -8.35 -12.07
N GLY A 98 0.45 -8.64 -13.27
CA GLY A 98 0.85 -7.96 -14.50
C GLY A 98 0.65 -6.45 -14.48
N HIS A 99 -0.38 -5.93 -13.79
CA HIS A 99 -0.54 -4.48 -13.61
C HIS A 99 0.62 -3.85 -12.84
N LEU A 100 1.16 -4.57 -11.83
CA LEU A 100 2.32 -4.11 -11.07
C LEU A 100 3.57 -4.10 -11.96
N GLU A 101 3.79 -5.14 -12.78
CA GLU A 101 4.93 -5.20 -13.71
C GLU A 101 4.90 -4.06 -14.72
N GLU A 102 3.75 -3.75 -15.29
CA GLU A 102 3.57 -2.64 -16.22
C GLU A 102 3.85 -1.27 -15.56
N VAL A 103 3.39 -1.09 -14.31
CA VAL A 103 3.67 0.14 -13.56
C VAL A 103 5.14 0.26 -13.23
N VAL A 104 5.80 -0.82 -12.76
CA VAL A 104 7.26 -0.84 -12.50
C VAL A 104 8.04 -0.43 -13.74
N ALA A 105 7.69 -0.97 -14.90
CA ALA A 105 8.34 -0.62 -16.17
C ALA A 105 8.12 0.86 -16.57
N ALA A 106 6.95 1.42 -16.24
CA ALA A 106 6.57 2.79 -16.62
C ALA A 106 7.20 3.87 -15.70
N VAL A 107 7.57 3.53 -14.46
CA VAL A 107 8.13 4.47 -13.46
C VAL A 107 9.44 3.96 -12.84
N PRO A 108 10.51 3.73 -13.62
CA PRO A 108 11.69 2.96 -13.20
C PRO A 108 12.50 3.59 -12.04
N GLY A 109 12.27 4.86 -11.73
CA GLY A 109 12.96 5.57 -10.64
C GLY A 109 12.11 5.72 -9.37
N THR A 110 10.91 5.13 -9.33
CA THR A 110 9.97 5.27 -8.20
C THR A 110 9.69 3.91 -7.59
N PRO A 111 9.76 3.76 -6.24
CA PRO A 111 9.44 2.50 -5.62
C PRO A 111 7.96 2.16 -5.82
N VAL A 112 7.71 0.92 -6.26
CA VAL A 112 6.36 0.37 -6.45
C VAL A 112 6.13 -0.73 -5.44
N MET A 113 4.99 -0.73 -4.75
CA MET A 113 4.63 -1.76 -3.79
C MET A 113 3.43 -2.58 -4.26
N ARG A 114 3.45 -3.88 -3.97
CA ARG A 114 2.31 -4.77 -4.13
C ARG A 114 1.34 -4.60 -2.97
N LYS A 115 0.10 -4.22 -3.26
CA LYS A 115 -0.99 -4.18 -2.28
C LYS A 115 -1.97 -5.32 -2.56
N ASP A 116 -1.98 -6.31 -1.67
CA ASP A 116 -2.78 -7.53 -1.77
C ASP A 116 -2.95 -8.12 -0.36
N PHE A 117 -3.70 -9.20 -0.21
CA PHE A 117 -3.89 -9.91 1.06
C PHE A 117 -2.88 -11.06 1.18
N LEU A 118 -1.59 -10.73 1.31
CA LEU A 118 -0.51 -11.71 1.31
C LEU A 118 -0.53 -12.56 2.59
N VAL A 119 -0.35 -13.88 2.46
CA VAL A 119 -0.37 -14.84 3.58
C VAL A 119 0.79 -15.84 3.55
N ASP A 120 1.63 -15.81 2.53
CA ASP A 120 2.75 -16.74 2.36
C ASP A 120 3.98 -16.02 1.79
N PRO A 121 5.20 -16.37 2.25
CA PRO A 121 6.45 -15.78 1.75
C PRO A 121 6.64 -15.91 0.22
N VAL A 122 6.10 -16.95 -0.40
CA VAL A 122 6.17 -17.10 -1.87
C VAL A 122 5.55 -15.91 -2.60
N GLN A 123 4.53 -15.27 -2.00
CA GLN A 123 3.88 -14.09 -2.59
C GLN A 123 4.72 -12.81 -2.44
N VAL A 124 5.61 -12.76 -1.45
CA VAL A 124 6.65 -11.72 -1.35
C VAL A 124 7.68 -11.90 -2.47
N LEU A 125 8.08 -13.16 -2.73
CA LEU A 125 8.98 -13.50 -3.85
C LEU A 125 8.35 -13.20 -5.20
N GLU A 126 7.06 -13.50 -5.39
CA GLU A 126 6.31 -13.07 -6.60
C GLU A 126 6.36 -11.55 -6.80
N ALA A 127 6.11 -10.79 -5.72
CA ALA A 127 6.18 -9.33 -5.80
C ALA A 127 7.59 -8.85 -6.18
N ARG A 128 8.62 -9.45 -5.58
CA ARG A 128 10.03 -9.15 -5.87
C ARG A 128 10.39 -9.46 -7.32
N ALA A 129 10.01 -10.61 -7.84
CA ALA A 129 10.23 -11.02 -9.24
C ALA A 129 9.50 -10.10 -10.23
N ALA A 130 8.29 -9.64 -9.87
CA ALA A 130 7.54 -8.65 -10.63
C ALA A 130 8.19 -7.24 -10.61
N GLY A 131 9.18 -7.00 -9.75
CA GLY A 131 9.92 -5.74 -9.62
C GLY A 131 9.40 -4.81 -8.53
N ALA A 132 8.55 -5.30 -7.62
CA ALA A 132 8.12 -4.51 -6.49
C ALA A 132 9.32 -4.17 -5.57
N SER A 133 9.29 -2.95 -5.03
CA SER A 133 10.22 -2.47 -4.01
C SER A 133 9.63 -2.53 -2.60
N GLY A 134 8.37 -2.92 -2.47
CA GLY A 134 7.70 -3.09 -1.19
C GLY A 134 6.44 -3.94 -1.28
N VAL A 135 5.94 -4.37 -0.12
CA VAL A 135 4.69 -5.14 0.00
C VAL A 135 3.84 -4.65 1.17
N LEU A 136 2.53 -4.89 1.07
CA LEU A 136 1.60 -4.77 2.20
C LEU A 136 1.51 -6.09 2.94
N LEU A 137 1.61 -6.05 4.27
CA LEU A 137 1.19 -7.12 5.17
C LEU A 137 0.09 -6.61 6.11
N ILE A 138 -0.81 -7.47 6.51
CA ILE A 138 -1.94 -7.11 7.37
C ILE A 138 -1.83 -7.85 8.70
N THR A 139 -1.62 -7.10 9.79
CA THR A 139 -1.37 -7.63 11.14
C THR A 139 -2.43 -8.64 11.59
N THR A 140 -3.69 -8.31 11.42
CA THR A 140 -4.84 -9.15 11.82
C THR A 140 -4.98 -10.46 11.03
N MET A 141 -4.35 -10.57 9.85
CA MET A 141 -4.45 -11.77 8.99
C MET A 141 -3.44 -12.87 9.31
N LEU A 142 -2.35 -12.52 9.98
CA LEU A 142 -1.18 -13.35 10.18
C LEU A 142 -0.91 -13.53 11.67
N ASP A 143 -0.45 -14.69 12.10
CA ASP A 143 0.14 -14.85 13.42
C ASP A 143 1.57 -14.25 13.47
N ASP A 144 2.14 -14.11 14.66
CA ASP A 144 3.41 -13.44 14.84
C ASP A 144 4.58 -14.20 14.18
N ALA A 145 4.52 -15.53 14.16
CA ALA A 145 5.55 -16.35 13.51
C ALA A 145 5.52 -16.17 11.98
N ARG A 146 4.33 -16.16 11.39
CA ARG A 146 4.15 -15.94 9.96
C ARG A 146 4.50 -14.49 9.58
N LEU A 147 4.11 -13.51 10.38
CA LEU A 147 4.52 -12.10 10.19
C LEU A 147 6.04 -11.98 10.19
N ALA A 148 6.73 -12.56 11.20
CA ALA A 148 8.18 -12.54 11.27
C ALA A 148 8.80 -13.12 9.99
N THR A 149 8.35 -14.31 9.55
CA THR A 149 8.88 -14.97 8.35
C THR A 149 8.68 -14.13 7.09
N MET A 150 7.52 -13.48 6.94
CA MET A 150 7.21 -12.66 5.77
C MET A 150 7.98 -11.33 5.77
N LEU A 151 8.18 -10.74 6.95
CA LEU A 151 9.03 -9.55 7.12
C LEU A 151 10.49 -9.86 6.78
N ASP A 152 11.03 -10.96 7.34
CA ASP A 152 12.40 -11.39 7.08
C ASP A 152 12.60 -11.66 5.57
N CYS A 153 11.65 -12.35 4.93
CA CYS A 153 11.67 -12.59 3.49
C CYS A 153 11.70 -11.28 2.67
N ALA A 154 10.89 -10.29 3.04
CA ALA A 154 10.88 -9.00 2.34
C ALA A 154 12.21 -8.24 2.54
N PHE A 155 12.72 -8.19 3.76
CA PHE A 155 13.94 -7.47 4.11
C PHE A 155 15.19 -8.11 3.51
N GLU A 156 15.30 -9.44 3.49
CA GLU A 156 16.36 -10.16 2.79
C GLU A 156 16.45 -9.84 1.29
N HIS A 157 15.32 -9.42 0.71
CA HIS A 157 15.25 -9.00 -0.69
C HIS A 157 15.28 -7.48 -0.89
N GLY A 158 15.61 -6.72 0.16
CA GLY A 158 15.75 -5.25 0.12
C GLY A 158 14.43 -4.49 0.01
N MET A 159 13.29 -5.14 0.22
CA MET A 159 11.96 -4.53 0.06
C MET A 159 11.53 -3.86 1.37
N PHE A 160 10.86 -2.71 1.27
CA PHE A 160 10.15 -2.15 2.41
C PHE A 160 8.82 -2.87 2.66
N VAL A 161 8.31 -2.79 3.88
CA VAL A 161 7.01 -3.35 4.23
C VAL A 161 6.11 -2.29 4.85
N LEU A 162 4.87 -2.20 4.35
CA LEU A 162 3.77 -1.49 5.01
C LEU A 162 2.95 -2.52 5.80
N LEU A 163 3.04 -2.45 7.14
CA LEU A 163 2.31 -3.34 8.04
C LEU A 163 1.03 -2.66 8.52
N GLU A 164 -0.11 -3.09 7.97
CA GLU A 164 -1.42 -2.48 8.17
C GLU A 164 -2.08 -2.96 9.46
N SER A 165 -2.56 -2.02 10.27
CA SER A 165 -3.23 -2.20 11.56
C SER A 165 -4.61 -1.52 11.57
N PHE A 166 -5.56 -2.05 12.36
CA PHE A 166 -6.93 -1.52 12.43
C PHE A 166 -7.31 -0.96 13.81
N ASP A 167 -6.60 -1.33 14.85
CA ASP A 167 -6.87 -0.92 16.23
C ASP A 167 -5.57 -0.83 17.07
N ALA A 168 -5.71 -0.47 18.34
CA ALA A 168 -4.58 -0.31 19.24
C ALA A 168 -3.85 -1.63 19.55
N ASP A 169 -4.56 -2.76 19.54
CA ASP A 169 -3.95 -4.08 19.76
C ASP A 169 -3.11 -4.49 18.56
N ASP A 170 -3.60 -4.25 17.35
CA ASP A 170 -2.82 -4.44 16.12
C ASP A 170 -1.57 -3.54 16.12
N LEU A 171 -1.69 -2.26 16.48
CA LEU A 171 -0.54 -1.34 16.58
C LEU A 171 0.50 -1.82 17.59
N LYS A 172 0.06 -2.28 18.76
CA LYS A 172 0.94 -2.87 19.76
C LYS A 172 1.66 -4.12 19.25
N ARG A 173 0.98 -4.97 18.47
CA ARG A 173 1.60 -6.14 17.83
C ARG A 173 2.60 -5.71 16.77
N SER A 174 2.22 -4.77 15.90
CA SER A 174 3.09 -4.28 14.84
C SER A 174 4.36 -3.64 15.39
N ALA A 175 4.28 -2.91 16.50
CA ALA A 175 5.41 -2.30 17.16
C ALA A 175 6.46 -3.31 17.66
N GLN A 176 6.09 -4.57 17.91
CA GLN A 176 7.03 -5.63 18.33
C GLN A 176 8.01 -6.03 17.21
N PHE A 177 7.70 -5.68 15.96
CA PHE A 177 8.53 -5.97 14.79
C PHE A 177 9.47 -4.81 14.41
N LEU A 178 9.38 -3.67 15.10
CA LEU A 178 10.31 -2.54 14.91
C LEU A 178 11.72 -2.94 15.35
N GLY A 179 12.74 -2.31 14.74
CA GLY A 179 14.15 -2.59 15.03
C GLY A 179 14.70 -3.83 14.30
N ARG A 180 13.93 -4.44 13.40
CA ARG A 180 14.44 -5.43 12.43
C ARG A 180 15.31 -4.74 11.38
N ASP A 181 16.20 -5.49 10.76
CA ASP A 181 17.09 -4.99 9.72
C ASP A 181 16.35 -4.85 8.39
N GLY A 182 15.56 -3.77 8.27
CA GLY A 182 14.77 -3.45 7.10
C GLY A 182 13.81 -2.27 7.33
N GLN A 183 13.25 -1.73 6.25
CA GLN A 183 12.34 -0.58 6.33
C GLN A 183 10.89 -1.01 6.58
N LEU A 184 10.42 -0.79 7.81
CA LEU A 184 9.06 -1.09 8.24
C LEU A 184 8.26 0.20 8.44
N LEU A 185 7.15 0.32 7.71
CA LEU A 185 6.15 1.37 7.87
C LEU A 185 4.94 0.80 8.63
N ILE A 186 4.36 1.57 9.54
CA ILE A 186 3.18 1.15 10.31
C ILE A 186 1.94 1.86 9.77
N GLY A 187 1.07 1.11 9.12
CA GLY A 187 -0.19 1.61 8.55
C GLY A 187 -1.34 1.58 9.54
N VAL A 188 -2.18 2.62 9.52
CA VAL A 188 -3.46 2.64 10.22
C VAL A 188 -4.59 2.81 9.22
N ASN A 189 -5.38 1.75 9.01
CA ASN A 189 -6.49 1.78 8.06
C ASN A 189 -7.82 2.11 8.75
N THR A 190 -8.44 3.20 8.28
CA THR A 190 -9.75 3.64 8.78
C THR A 190 -10.91 2.81 8.27
N ARG A 191 -10.71 2.01 7.21
CA ARG A 191 -11.79 1.21 6.63
C ARG A 191 -12.12 0.01 7.51
N ASN A 192 -13.39 -0.07 7.91
CA ASN A 192 -13.91 -1.26 8.57
C ASN A 192 -14.06 -2.38 7.54
N LEU A 193 -13.26 -3.45 7.65
CA LEU A 193 -13.29 -4.57 6.69
C LEU A 193 -14.48 -5.54 6.89
N ARG A 194 -15.46 -5.20 7.75
CA ARG A 194 -16.75 -5.90 7.85
C ARG A 194 -17.84 -5.16 7.07
N THR A 195 -17.97 -3.83 7.31
CA THR A 195 -19.01 -3.00 6.71
C THR A 195 -18.53 -2.27 5.46
N LEU A 196 -17.22 -2.24 5.20
CA LEU A 196 -16.52 -1.46 4.17
C LEU A 196 -16.65 0.06 4.36
N GLU A 197 -17.24 0.50 5.45
CA GLU A 197 -17.36 1.91 5.81
C GLU A 197 -16.03 2.48 6.30
N VAL A 198 -15.81 3.75 6.07
CA VAL A 198 -14.66 4.51 6.56
C VAL A 198 -15.03 5.15 7.90
N ASP A 199 -14.28 4.81 8.95
CA ASP A 199 -14.38 5.44 10.26
C ASP A 199 -13.41 6.64 10.31
N ALA A 200 -13.88 7.80 9.88
CA ALA A 200 -13.06 9.02 9.78
C ALA A 200 -12.40 9.44 11.11
N GLY A 201 -12.98 9.08 12.26
CA GLY A 201 -12.42 9.41 13.57
C GLY A 201 -11.33 8.44 14.06
N ARG A 202 -11.09 7.33 13.37
CA ARG A 202 -10.15 6.29 13.83
C ARG A 202 -8.71 6.79 13.88
N LEU A 203 -8.24 7.52 12.87
CA LEU A 203 -6.87 8.05 12.83
C LEU A 203 -6.60 8.93 14.05
N GLN A 204 -7.52 9.83 14.38
CA GLN A 204 -7.39 10.68 15.55
C GLN A 204 -7.40 9.88 16.87
N ARG A 205 -8.31 8.92 17.00
CA ARG A 205 -8.38 8.09 18.22
C ARG A 205 -7.14 7.23 18.44
N LEU A 206 -6.51 6.78 17.38
CA LEU A 206 -5.31 5.93 17.45
C LEU A 206 -4.00 6.73 17.47
N SER A 207 -4.02 8.05 17.30
CA SER A 207 -2.81 8.87 17.28
C SER A 207 -1.97 8.71 18.57
N ALA A 208 -2.61 8.64 19.74
CA ALA A 208 -1.92 8.41 21.01
C ALA A 208 -1.31 7.01 21.17
N SER A 209 -1.61 6.08 20.26
CA SER A 209 -1.11 4.69 20.25
C SER A 209 -0.10 4.44 19.13
N LEU A 210 0.26 5.45 18.36
CA LEU A 210 1.25 5.32 17.30
C LEU A 210 2.61 5.00 17.92
N PRO A 211 3.35 4.02 17.36
CA PRO A 211 4.72 3.76 17.79
C PRO A 211 5.68 4.85 17.26
N ASP A 212 6.87 4.90 17.82
CA ASP A 212 7.97 5.73 17.30
C ASP A 212 8.55 5.12 16.02
N ALA A 213 7.85 5.35 14.92
CA ALA A 213 8.16 4.83 13.58
C ALA A 213 7.47 5.69 12.51
N THR A 214 7.82 5.46 11.25
CA THR A 214 7.07 6.04 10.12
C THR A 214 5.65 5.47 10.09
N CYS A 215 4.67 6.31 10.45
CA CYS A 215 3.26 5.94 10.50
C CYS A 215 2.50 6.46 9.28
N VAL A 216 1.71 5.57 8.65
CA VAL A 216 0.96 5.82 7.42
C VAL A 216 -0.52 5.87 7.71
N ALA A 217 -1.17 7.00 7.42
CA ALA A 217 -2.63 7.13 7.47
C ALA A 217 -3.26 6.55 6.20
N GLU A 218 -4.19 5.59 6.35
CA GLU A 218 -4.82 4.91 5.21
C GLU A 218 -6.33 5.05 5.19
N SER A 219 -6.88 5.27 4.01
CA SER A 219 -8.29 5.43 3.70
C SER A 219 -8.92 6.72 4.25
N GLY A 220 -9.86 7.28 3.49
CA GLY A 220 -10.64 8.46 3.91
C GLY A 220 -9.93 9.80 3.78
N LEU A 221 -8.76 9.86 3.14
CA LEU A 221 -8.08 11.12 2.83
C LEU A 221 -8.40 11.55 1.39
N HIS A 222 -8.84 12.80 1.24
CA HIS A 222 -9.33 13.31 -0.04
C HIS A 222 -8.69 14.64 -0.45
N THR A 223 -8.21 15.45 0.49
CA THR A 223 -7.75 16.82 0.28
C THR A 223 -6.40 17.07 0.96
N ALA A 224 -5.78 18.22 0.65
CA ALA A 224 -4.57 18.69 1.30
C ALA A 224 -4.79 18.95 2.81
N GLU A 225 -5.98 19.42 3.19
CA GLU A 225 -6.35 19.65 4.58
C GLU A 225 -6.46 18.33 5.37
N ASP A 226 -6.88 17.24 4.72
CA ASP A 226 -6.85 15.91 5.36
C ASP A 226 -5.42 15.46 5.63
N ALA A 227 -4.49 15.71 4.71
CA ALA A 227 -3.06 15.41 4.89
C ALA A 227 -2.45 16.24 6.02
N ALA A 228 -2.72 17.54 6.08
CA ALA A 228 -2.29 18.40 7.19
C ALA A 228 -2.81 17.88 8.53
N ARG A 229 -4.10 17.55 8.59
CA ARG A 229 -4.75 17.05 9.81
C ARG A 229 -4.15 15.75 10.34
N VAL A 230 -3.84 14.78 9.46
CA VAL A 230 -3.20 13.53 9.91
C VAL A 230 -1.76 13.76 10.33
N ALA A 231 -1.06 14.71 9.71
CA ALA A 231 0.28 15.13 10.14
C ALA A 231 0.27 15.72 11.56
N GLU A 232 -0.70 16.57 11.88
CA GLU A 232 -0.92 17.10 13.25
C GLU A 232 -1.16 15.98 14.28
N TRP A 233 -1.68 14.83 13.85
CA TRP A 233 -1.89 13.65 14.70
C TRP A 233 -0.68 12.71 14.78
N GLY A 234 0.45 13.07 14.16
CA GLY A 234 1.71 12.32 14.22
C GLY A 234 1.92 11.30 13.10
N TYR A 235 1.04 11.27 12.08
CA TYR A 235 1.32 10.48 10.88
C TYR A 235 2.31 11.24 9.99
N THR A 236 3.29 10.52 9.47
CA THR A 236 4.32 11.09 8.58
C THR A 236 4.13 10.71 7.11
N MET A 237 3.12 9.86 6.84
CA MET A 237 2.74 9.47 5.49
C MET A 237 1.23 9.29 5.36
N ALA A 238 0.74 9.39 4.13
CA ALA A 238 -0.63 9.06 3.75
C ALA A 238 -0.66 8.08 2.57
N LEU A 239 -1.48 7.03 2.64
CA LEU A 239 -1.81 6.19 1.49
C LEU A 239 -3.15 6.64 0.91
N VAL A 240 -3.13 7.14 -0.32
CA VAL A 240 -4.27 7.78 -0.98
C VAL A 240 -4.58 7.10 -2.31
N GLY A 241 -5.80 6.61 -2.46
CA GLY A 241 -6.24 5.91 -3.66
C GLY A 241 -7.44 6.59 -4.35
N SER A 242 -8.64 6.46 -3.79
CA SER A 242 -9.88 6.88 -4.46
C SER A 242 -9.88 8.35 -4.88
N ALA A 243 -9.35 9.25 -4.06
CA ALA A 243 -9.24 10.67 -4.37
C ALA A 243 -8.34 10.88 -5.60
N LEU A 244 -7.17 10.26 -5.62
CA LEU A 244 -6.22 10.37 -6.72
C LEU A 244 -6.75 9.73 -8.01
N MET A 245 -7.42 8.57 -7.92
CA MET A 245 -8.01 7.91 -9.10
C MET A 245 -9.12 8.74 -9.76
N ARG A 246 -9.82 9.60 -9.00
CA ARG A 246 -10.90 10.47 -9.50
C ARG A 246 -10.44 11.86 -9.87
N SER A 247 -9.28 12.29 -9.39
CA SER A 247 -8.76 13.64 -9.65
C SER A 247 -8.55 13.87 -11.14
N GLU A 248 -8.93 15.06 -11.63
CA GLU A 248 -8.60 15.52 -12.98
C GLU A 248 -7.11 15.88 -13.09
N ASP A 249 -6.52 16.39 -11.99
CA ASP A 249 -5.09 16.65 -11.86
C ASP A 249 -4.52 15.94 -10.62
N PRO A 250 -4.16 14.65 -10.76
CA PRO A 250 -3.63 13.89 -9.64
C PRO A 250 -2.22 14.33 -9.22
N ALA A 251 -1.43 14.90 -10.15
CA ALA A 251 -0.11 15.42 -9.82
C ALA A 251 -0.20 16.63 -8.88
N ALA A 252 -1.10 17.57 -9.18
CA ALA A 252 -1.34 18.71 -8.30
C ALA A 252 -1.88 18.27 -6.93
N LEU A 253 -2.77 17.28 -6.88
CA LEU A 253 -3.32 16.78 -5.61
C LEU A 253 -2.25 16.10 -4.74
N VAL A 254 -1.37 15.26 -5.32
CA VAL A 254 -0.25 14.64 -4.59
C VAL A 254 0.67 15.71 -4.01
N ARG A 255 1.05 16.70 -4.83
CA ARG A 255 1.91 17.81 -4.40
C ARG A 255 1.29 18.60 -3.26
N ALA A 256 0.02 18.99 -3.40
CA ALA A 256 -0.70 19.74 -2.39
C ALA A 256 -0.80 18.98 -1.06
N MET A 257 -1.06 17.66 -1.10
CA MET A 257 -1.10 16.83 0.11
C MET A 257 0.26 16.76 0.80
N ARG A 258 1.36 16.58 0.03
CA ARG A 258 2.72 16.54 0.58
C ARG A 258 3.10 17.87 1.23
N GLU A 259 2.87 18.98 0.54
CA GLU A 259 3.19 20.33 1.03
C GLU A 259 2.40 20.65 2.32
N ALA A 260 1.10 20.38 2.34
CA ALA A 260 0.25 20.61 3.49
C ALA A 260 0.62 19.74 4.69
N GLY A 261 0.89 18.44 4.46
CA GLY A 261 1.35 17.54 5.50
C GLY A 261 2.71 17.93 6.06
N ALA A 262 3.69 18.26 5.20
CA ALA A 262 5.02 18.71 5.62
C ALA A 262 4.97 20.01 6.45
N ALA A 263 4.10 20.95 6.09
CA ALA A 263 3.91 22.18 6.84
C ALA A 263 3.31 21.94 8.25
N ALA A 264 2.55 20.85 8.43
CA ALA A 264 1.90 20.51 9.69
C ALA A 264 2.76 19.60 10.60
N CYS A 265 3.82 18.96 10.06
CA CYS A 265 4.79 18.15 10.83
C CYS A 265 5.77 18.97 11.68
N SER A 266 5.69 20.30 11.70
CA SER A 266 6.63 21.24 12.34
C SER A 266 6.34 21.51 13.81
#